data_9bba732106b97529449b16e85e10d475
#
_entry.id   9bba732106b97529449b16e85e10d475
#
_cell.length_a   1.000
_cell.length_b   1.000
_cell.length_c   1.000
_cell.angle_alpha   90.00
_cell.angle_beta   90.00
_cell.angle_gamma   90.00
#
_symmetry.space_group_name_H-M   'P 1'
#
loop_
_entity.id
_entity.type
_entity.pdbx_description
1 polymer ?
#
loop_
_entity_poly.entity_id
_entity_poly.type
_entity_poly.pdbx_seq_one_letter_code
_entity_poly.pdbx_strand_id
1 'polypeptide(L)'
;MRNQKGLELSMLIRDHYQNFKGYNLQKAQLIIADIPYNVGINAYGSNPSWYIDGDNSKGESNLAGKKFFATDDKFNSAEFMHFCSKMMKKEPKKKGCAPAMILFCSFEQQLGLIELAKRYGIKKYINLVFRKNFSPQVLKANMRIVGNAEYGLLLFRDKLPKFNNNGKMVFNIIDWEKDKTSDPLYEKIHPTQKPIALLEKLIKIFTDEGDVVADPVAGSGSTIIAAENLNRKAYGFEIDRGVYQKAKEWVDYNRKVREEISKTLFSQTLIDKENPGQRCLFG
;
A
#
# COMPACT_ATOMS: atom_id res chain seq x y z
N MET A 1 -14.95 15.14 10.24
CA MET A 1 -15.05 16.14 9.16
C MET A 1 -15.65 15.48 7.92
N ARG A 2 -16.55 16.13 7.22
CA ARG A 2 -17.14 15.63 5.97
C ARG A 2 -16.70 16.55 4.84
N ASN A 3 -16.42 15.98 3.66
CA ASN A 3 -16.17 16.80 2.47
C ASN A 3 -17.50 17.36 1.90
N GLN A 4 -17.44 18.21 0.86
CA GLN A 4 -18.62 18.82 0.22
C GLN A 4 -19.66 17.80 -0.30
N LYS A 5 -19.33 16.51 -0.41
CA LYS A 5 -20.25 15.40 -0.77
C LYS A 5 -20.76 14.62 0.46
N GLY A 6 -20.51 15.09 1.69
CA GLY A 6 -20.94 14.41 2.92
C GLY A 6 -20.17 13.13 3.27
N LEU A 7 -19.11 12.81 2.52
CA LEU A 7 -18.24 11.67 2.81
C LEU A 7 -17.31 12.04 3.98
N GLU A 8 -17.24 11.16 4.97
CA GLU A 8 -16.24 11.32 6.02
C GLU A 8 -14.83 11.22 5.41
N LEU A 9 -13.91 12.07 5.84
CA LEU A 9 -12.55 12.13 5.30
C LEU A 9 -11.72 10.91 5.67
N SER A 10 -10.82 10.50 4.77
CA SER A 10 -9.74 9.58 5.10
C SER A 10 -8.81 10.19 6.16
N MET A 11 -8.20 9.34 6.97
CA MET A 11 -7.37 9.76 8.09
C MET A 11 -5.99 9.11 8.01
N LEU A 12 -4.95 9.92 8.04
CA LEU A 12 -3.61 9.51 8.41
C LEU A 12 -3.43 9.82 9.91
N ILE A 13 -3.15 8.81 10.70
CA ILE A 13 -3.16 8.88 12.16
C ILE A 13 -1.73 8.64 12.66
N ARG A 14 -1.21 9.62 13.43
CA ARG A 14 0.07 9.45 14.11
C ARG A 14 -0.13 8.70 15.42
N ASP A 15 -0.20 7.39 15.32
CA ASP A 15 -0.34 6.52 16.49
C ASP A 15 -0.01 5.07 16.10
N HIS A 16 0.10 4.21 17.11
CA HIS A 16 0.18 2.78 16.90
C HIS A 16 -1.22 2.22 16.56
N TYR A 17 -1.31 1.36 15.57
CA TYR A 17 -2.59 0.78 15.12
C TYR A 17 -3.38 0.07 16.23
N GLN A 18 -2.74 -0.41 17.28
CA GLN A 18 -3.41 -1.02 18.44
C GLN A 18 -4.37 -0.06 19.14
N ASN A 19 -4.14 1.24 19.05
CA ASN A 19 -4.97 2.28 19.66
C ASN A 19 -6.21 2.62 18.81
N PHE A 20 -6.49 1.85 17.74
CA PHE A 20 -7.56 2.11 16.76
C PHE A 20 -8.95 2.31 17.39
N LYS A 21 -9.21 1.74 18.57
CA LYS A 21 -10.50 1.88 19.26
C LYS A 21 -10.80 3.32 19.67
N GLY A 22 -9.76 4.14 19.88
CA GLY A 22 -9.90 5.57 20.23
C GLY A 22 -10.39 6.43 19.06
N TYR A 23 -10.42 5.93 17.83
CA TYR A 23 -10.65 6.73 16.62
C TYR A 23 -12.01 6.51 15.95
N ASN A 24 -12.88 5.68 16.51
CA ASN A 24 -14.20 5.36 15.97
C ASN A 24 -14.20 5.04 14.46
N LEU A 25 -13.29 4.18 14.02
CA LEU A 25 -13.09 3.85 12.62
C LEU A 25 -14.11 2.86 12.10
N GLN A 26 -14.54 3.06 10.85
CA GLN A 26 -15.37 2.08 10.14
C GLN A 26 -14.56 0.83 9.79
N LYS A 27 -15.24 -0.31 9.68
CA LYS A 27 -14.60 -1.57 9.29
C LYS A 27 -14.17 -1.54 7.83
N ALA A 28 -12.99 -2.08 7.56
CA ALA A 28 -12.38 -2.08 6.24
C ALA A 28 -12.90 -3.20 5.35
N GLN A 29 -13.15 -2.88 4.08
CA GLN A 29 -13.38 -3.85 3.01
C GLN A 29 -12.07 -4.48 2.57
N LEU A 30 -10.99 -3.68 2.54
CA LEU A 30 -9.65 -4.12 2.22
C LEU A 30 -8.68 -3.61 3.30
N ILE A 31 -7.85 -4.51 3.82
CA ILE A 31 -6.62 -4.13 4.51
C ILE A 31 -5.48 -4.34 3.53
N ILE A 32 -4.63 -3.33 3.36
CA ILE A 32 -3.44 -3.42 2.53
C ILE A 32 -2.28 -2.84 3.33
N ALA A 33 -1.19 -3.59 3.49
CA ALA A 33 -0.11 -3.21 4.35
C ALA A 33 1.24 -3.73 3.84
N ASP A 34 2.23 -2.86 3.88
CA ASP A 34 3.63 -3.21 3.67
C ASP A 34 4.29 -3.40 5.04
N ILE A 35 4.20 -4.60 5.57
CA ILE A 35 4.66 -4.87 6.94
C ILE A 35 6.19 -4.85 7.03
N PRO A 36 6.77 -4.51 8.19
CA PRO A 36 8.20 -4.65 8.42
C PRO A 36 8.68 -6.07 8.18
N TYR A 37 9.74 -6.21 7.39
CA TYR A 37 10.27 -7.54 7.02
C TYR A 37 11.15 -8.16 8.08
N ASN A 38 11.43 -7.44 9.17
CA ASN A 38 12.31 -7.85 10.26
C ASN A 38 13.73 -8.24 9.80
N VAL A 39 14.22 -7.60 8.74
CA VAL A 39 15.56 -7.84 8.18
C VAL A 39 16.67 -7.09 8.92
N GLY A 40 16.31 -6.11 9.75
CA GLY A 40 17.24 -5.35 10.58
C GLY A 40 18.37 -4.70 9.77
N ILE A 41 19.60 -4.91 10.20
CA ILE A 41 20.80 -4.36 9.54
C ILE A 41 21.08 -4.95 8.15
N ASN A 42 20.41 -6.03 7.77
CA ASN A 42 20.55 -6.67 6.46
C ASN A 42 19.61 -6.03 5.41
N ALA A 43 18.88 -4.98 5.77
CA ALA A 43 17.87 -4.32 4.94
C ALA A 43 18.40 -3.89 3.56
N TYR A 44 19.64 -3.44 3.49
CA TYR A 44 20.28 -3.01 2.22
C TYR A 44 21.18 -4.07 1.61
N GLY A 45 21.16 -5.29 2.11
CA GLY A 45 21.95 -6.42 1.57
C GLY A 45 23.46 -6.26 1.66
N SER A 46 23.94 -5.27 2.36
CA SER A 46 25.33 -4.88 2.42
C SER A 46 25.89 -5.15 3.82
N ASN A 47 26.16 -6.42 4.12
CA ASN A 47 27.00 -6.72 5.26
C ASN A 47 28.46 -6.62 4.79
N PRO A 48 29.32 -5.77 5.41
CA PRO A 48 30.73 -5.65 5.05
C PRO A 48 31.47 -6.99 4.97
N SER A 49 31.13 -7.95 5.84
CA SER A 49 31.68 -9.29 5.83
C SER A 49 31.39 -10.11 4.57
N TRP A 50 30.42 -9.70 3.76
CA TRP A 50 30.07 -10.37 2.50
C TRP A 50 30.89 -9.87 1.31
N TYR A 51 31.61 -8.76 1.47
CA TYR A 51 32.33 -8.07 0.39
C TYR A 51 33.86 -8.13 0.53
N ILE A 52 34.39 -8.81 1.57
CA ILE A 52 35.84 -8.84 1.83
C ILE A 52 36.62 -9.43 0.66
N ASP A 53 36.02 -10.33 -0.16
CA ASP A 53 36.65 -10.94 -1.35
C ASP A 53 35.75 -10.91 -2.59
N GLY A 54 34.76 -10.01 -2.65
CA GLY A 54 33.73 -9.98 -3.70
C GLY A 54 34.03 -9.02 -4.84
N ASP A 55 33.33 -9.20 -5.95
CA ASP A 55 33.39 -8.36 -7.18
C ASP A 55 33.10 -6.87 -6.94
N ASN A 56 32.71 -6.49 -5.74
CA ASN A 56 32.23 -5.15 -5.39
C ASN A 56 33.17 -4.40 -4.44
N SER A 57 34.47 -4.63 -4.57
CA SER A 57 35.50 -3.97 -3.76
C SER A 57 35.52 -2.42 -3.82
N LYS A 58 34.63 -1.81 -4.67
CA LYS A 58 34.49 -0.36 -4.84
C LYS A 58 33.14 0.21 -4.44
N GLY A 59 32.21 -0.59 -3.93
CA GLY A 59 30.83 -0.16 -3.89
C GLY A 59 29.99 -0.61 -2.73
N GLU A 60 30.45 -0.53 -1.49
CA GLU A 60 29.50 -0.55 -0.39
C GLU A 60 28.61 0.66 -0.49
N SER A 61 27.31 0.40 -0.53
CA SER A 61 26.33 1.47 -0.36
C SER A 61 26.58 2.19 0.96
N ASN A 62 26.57 3.53 0.98
CA ASN A 62 26.57 4.33 2.21
C ASN A 62 25.44 3.94 3.19
N LEU A 63 24.56 3.04 2.76
CA LEU A 63 23.45 2.48 3.52
C LEU A 63 23.76 1.09 4.09
N ALA A 64 24.94 0.53 3.81
CA ALA A 64 25.38 -0.76 4.35
C ALA A 64 25.28 -0.78 5.89
N GLY A 65 24.72 -1.85 6.45
CA GLY A 65 24.52 -1.97 7.88
C GLY A 65 23.44 -1.07 8.49
N LYS A 66 22.73 -0.28 7.68
CA LYS A 66 21.57 0.51 8.16
C LYS A 66 20.29 -0.29 8.03
N LYS A 67 19.35 -0.03 8.94
CA LYS A 67 17.99 -0.55 8.88
C LYS A 67 17.15 0.31 7.94
N PHE A 68 16.08 -0.23 7.36
CA PHE A 68 15.08 0.57 6.63
C PHE A 68 14.44 1.62 7.55
N PHE A 69 14.14 1.22 8.79
CA PHE A 69 13.56 2.08 9.84
C PHE A 69 13.81 1.46 11.22
N ALA A 70 13.68 2.26 12.27
CA ALA A 70 14.08 1.90 13.63
C ALA A 70 13.31 0.67 14.21
N THR A 71 12.12 0.39 13.69
CA THR A 71 11.22 -0.68 14.19
C THR A 71 11.24 -1.94 13.33
N ASP A 72 12.09 -2.03 12.30
CA ASP A 72 12.10 -3.15 11.35
C ASP A 72 12.38 -4.52 12.00
N ASP A 73 13.02 -4.55 13.15
CA ASP A 73 13.34 -5.77 13.92
C ASP A 73 12.38 -6.05 15.10
N LYS A 74 11.34 -5.24 15.29
CA LYS A 74 10.43 -5.31 16.44
C LYS A 74 8.96 -5.50 16.07
N PHE A 75 8.68 -5.79 14.81
CA PHE A 75 7.31 -5.95 14.37
C PHE A 75 6.69 -7.22 14.94
N ASN A 76 5.57 -7.06 15.64
CA ASN A 76 4.82 -8.16 16.24
C ASN A 76 3.65 -8.58 15.33
N SER A 77 3.87 -9.64 14.55
CA SER A 77 2.86 -10.17 13.63
C SER A 77 1.56 -10.61 14.32
N ALA A 78 1.61 -11.05 15.59
CA ALA A 78 0.41 -11.48 16.32
C ALA A 78 -0.50 -10.30 16.66
N GLU A 79 0.07 -9.22 17.17
CA GLU A 79 -0.66 -7.99 17.45
C GLU A 79 -1.24 -7.36 16.17
N PHE A 80 -0.44 -7.36 15.11
CA PHE A 80 -0.87 -6.91 13.80
C PHE A 80 -2.06 -7.72 13.28
N MET A 81 -1.98 -9.06 13.32
CA MET A 81 -3.07 -9.92 12.88
C MET A 81 -4.33 -9.76 13.73
N HIS A 82 -4.17 -9.54 15.04
CA HIS A 82 -5.28 -9.20 15.92
C HIS A 82 -5.99 -7.93 15.47
N PHE A 83 -5.23 -6.84 15.25
CA PHE A 83 -5.78 -5.60 14.71
C PHE A 83 -6.53 -5.85 13.40
N CYS A 84 -5.91 -6.50 12.42
CA CYS A 84 -6.49 -6.78 11.12
C CYS A 84 -7.81 -7.56 11.26
N SER A 85 -7.84 -8.59 12.10
CA SER A 85 -9.04 -9.38 12.34
C SER A 85 -10.21 -8.56 12.88
N LYS A 86 -9.91 -7.54 13.70
CA LYS A 86 -10.90 -6.62 14.27
C LYS A 86 -11.31 -5.53 13.28
N MET A 87 -10.41 -5.06 12.43
CA MET A 87 -10.70 -4.00 11.45
C MET A 87 -11.41 -4.49 10.21
N MET A 88 -11.23 -5.73 9.78
CA MET A 88 -11.97 -6.29 8.64
C MET A 88 -13.48 -6.30 8.88
N LYS A 89 -14.27 -5.95 7.86
CA LYS A 89 -15.72 -6.16 7.84
C LYS A 89 -16.07 -7.62 8.15
N LYS A 90 -17.26 -7.86 8.67
CA LYS A 90 -17.82 -9.22 8.72
C LYS A 90 -18.11 -9.70 7.31
N GLU A 91 -18.05 -11.01 7.09
CA GLU A 91 -18.41 -11.59 5.81
C GLU A 91 -19.90 -11.39 5.53
N PRO A 92 -20.27 -10.80 4.38
CA PRO A 92 -21.65 -10.61 4.01
C PRO A 92 -22.31 -11.94 3.61
N LYS A 93 -23.65 -11.98 3.58
CA LYS A 93 -24.38 -13.16 3.07
C LYS A 93 -24.12 -13.35 1.57
N LYS A 94 -24.02 -12.27 0.79
CA LYS A 94 -23.78 -12.27 -0.65
C LYS A 94 -22.38 -12.84 -0.95
N LYS A 95 -22.31 -13.78 -1.89
CA LYS A 95 -21.04 -14.35 -2.41
C LYS A 95 -20.27 -13.29 -3.19
N GLY A 96 -18.93 -13.38 -3.19
CA GLY A 96 -18.07 -12.48 -3.95
C GLY A 96 -18.09 -11.03 -3.44
N CYS A 97 -18.41 -10.81 -2.17
CA CYS A 97 -18.42 -9.48 -1.54
C CYS A 97 -17.68 -9.46 -0.21
N ALA A 98 -16.95 -10.53 0.13
CA ALA A 98 -16.22 -10.61 1.39
C ALA A 98 -15.04 -9.61 1.41
N PRO A 99 -14.62 -9.16 2.60
CA PRO A 99 -13.41 -8.37 2.75
C PRO A 99 -12.16 -9.23 2.52
N ALA A 100 -11.08 -8.55 2.16
CA ALA A 100 -9.77 -9.17 1.97
C ALA A 100 -8.66 -8.40 2.69
N MET A 101 -7.50 -9.04 2.80
CA MET A 101 -6.29 -8.43 3.28
C MET A 101 -5.14 -8.76 2.31
N ILE A 102 -4.38 -7.75 1.91
CA ILE A 102 -3.17 -7.90 1.10
C ILE A 102 -1.99 -7.44 1.95
N LEU A 103 -1.06 -8.34 2.18
CA LEU A 103 0.15 -8.05 2.93
C LEU A 103 1.36 -8.19 2.02
N PHE A 104 2.15 -7.13 1.88
CA PHE A 104 3.52 -7.24 1.39
C PHE A 104 4.39 -7.72 2.55
N CYS A 105 5.18 -8.75 2.33
CA CYS A 105 5.98 -9.40 3.37
C CYS A 105 7.20 -10.08 2.76
N SER A 106 8.19 -10.44 3.57
CA SER A 106 9.29 -11.28 3.09
C SER A 106 8.81 -12.70 2.80
N PHE A 107 9.58 -13.43 2.00
CA PHE A 107 9.29 -14.84 1.70
C PHE A 107 9.26 -15.68 2.99
N GLU A 108 10.19 -15.42 3.90
CA GLU A 108 10.32 -16.14 5.17
C GLU A 108 9.14 -15.89 6.12
N GLN A 109 8.52 -14.72 6.05
CA GLN A 109 7.38 -14.38 6.90
C GLN A 109 6.09 -15.09 6.48
N GLN A 110 5.96 -15.52 5.22
CA GLN A 110 4.67 -15.96 4.66
C GLN A 110 4.06 -17.12 5.44
N LEU A 111 4.82 -18.18 5.71
CA LEU A 111 4.30 -19.34 6.43
C LEU A 111 3.82 -18.99 7.84
N GLY A 112 4.59 -18.19 8.56
CA GLY A 112 4.21 -17.72 9.89
C GLY A 112 2.95 -16.87 9.89
N LEU A 113 2.81 -15.98 8.90
CA LEU A 113 1.62 -15.13 8.73
C LEU A 113 0.38 -15.96 8.37
N ILE A 114 0.50 -16.99 7.52
CA ILE A 114 -0.59 -17.88 7.15
C ILE A 114 -1.08 -18.65 8.39
N GLU A 115 -0.18 -19.26 9.15
CA GLU A 115 -0.54 -20.00 10.36
C GLU A 115 -1.15 -19.08 11.43
N LEU A 116 -0.64 -17.88 11.55
CA LEU A 116 -1.19 -16.88 12.46
C LEU A 116 -2.59 -16.42 12.02
N ALA A 117 -2.78 -16.15 10.74
CA ALA A 117 -4.07 -15.74 10.18
C ALA A 117 -5.18 -16.77 10.45
N LYS A 118 -4.86 -18.06 10.34
CA LYS A 118 -5.80 -19.16 10.65
C LYS A 118 -6.34 -19.09 12.09
N ARG A 119 -5.51 -18.68 13.07
CA ARG A 119 -5.94 -18.51 14.47
C ARG A 119 -7.01 -17.43 14.64
N TYR A 120 -7.07 -16.47 13.71
CA TYR A 120 -8.08 -15.41 13.65
C TYR A 120 -9.22 -15.70 12.67
N GLY A 121 -9.35 -16.94 12.20
CA GLY A 121 -10.40 -17.35 11.28
C GLY A 121 -10.20 -16.92 9.82
N ILE A 122 -9.02 -16.42 9.48
CA ILE A 122 -8.61 -16.05 8.12
C ILE A 122 -7.88 -17.26 7.53
N LYS A 123 -8.62 -18.16 6.86
CA LYS A 123 -8.14 -19.52 6.55
C LYS A 123 -7.67 -19.68 5.11
N LYS A 124 -8.04 -18.77 4.22
CA LYS A 124 -7.73 -18.86 2.80
C LYS A 124 -6.64 -17.86 2.43
N TYR A 125 -5.76 -18.28 1.55
CA TYR A 125 -4.67 -17.43 1.07
C TYR A 125 -4.33 -17.70 -0.38
N ILE A 126 -3.77 -16.70 -1.03
CA ILE A 126 -3.14 -16.77 -2.35
C ILE A 126 -1.79 -16.07 -2.22
N ASN A 127 -0.72 -16.74 -2.66
CA ASN A 127 0.58 -16.12 -2.77
C ASN A 127 0.59 -15.14 -3.95
N LEU A 128 1.08 -13.94 -3.73
CA LEU A 128 1.28 -12.91 -4.73
C LEU A 128 2.78 -12.65 -4.91
N VAL A 129 3.18 -12.42 -6.14
CA VAL A 129 4.54 -12.00 -6.49
C VAL A 129 4.45 -10.70 -7.27
N PHE A 130 5.13 -9.68 -6.80
CA PHE A 130 5.22 -8.38 -7.45
C PHE A 130 6.55 -8.29 -8.18
N ARG A 131 6.51 -8.41 -9.51
CA ARG A 131 7.71 -8.40 -10.35
C ARG A 131 8.10 -6.97 -10.68
N LYS A 132 9.31 -6.59 -10.28
CA LYS A 132 9.90 -5.28 -10.57
C LYS A 132 10.57 -5.29 -11.94
N ASN A 133 10.40 -4.23 -12.70
CA ASN A 133 11.09 -4.02 -13.98
C ASN A 133 12.49 -3.39 -13.80
N PHE A 134 12.98 -3.36 -12.57
CA PHE A 134 14.31 -2.86 -12.20
C PHE A 134 14.96 -3.80 -11.20
N SER A 135 16.28 -3.76 -11.14
CA SER A 135 17.06 -4.60 -10.24
C SER A 135 17.40 -3.83 -8.97
N PRO A 136 16.70 -4.09 -7.87
CA PRO A 136 16.91 -3.28 -6.67
C PRO A 136 17.98 -3.82 -5.73
N GLN A 137 18.30 -5.12 -5.78
CA GLN A 137 19.11 -5.73 -4.74
C GLN A 137 19.81 -7.01 -5.20
N VAL A 138 21.10 -7.11 -4.93
CA VAL A 138 21.82 -8.39 -4.98
C VAL A 138 21.39 -9.23 -3.78
N LEU A 139 20.84 -10.42 -4.03
CA LEU A 139 20.30 -11.28 -2.96
C LEU A 139 21.40 -11.85 -2.07
N LYS A 140 22.55 -12.14 -2.64
CA LYS A 140 23.76 -12.56 -1.90
C LYS A 140 24.99 -12.02 -2.62
N ALA A 141 25.89 -11.44 -1.87
CA ALA A 141 27.21 -11.08 -2.38
C ALA A 141 27.87 -12.27 -3.08
N ASN A 142 28.58 -12.01 -4.14
CA ASN A 142 29.31 -13.00 -4.95
C ASN A 142 28.47 -14.05 -5.70
N MET A 143 27.16 -14.15 -5.43
CA MET A 143 26.29 -15.10 -6.13
C MET A 143 25.73 -14.55 -7.44
N ARG A 144 25.88 -13.24 -7.70
CA ARG A 144 25.38 -12.54 -8.91
C ARG A 144 23.89 -12.77 -9.19
N ILE A 145 23.13 -13.13 -8.14
CA ILE A 145 21.69 -13.31 -8.22
C ILE A 145 21.04 -12.03 -7.72
N VAL A 146 20.21 -11.43 -8.57
CA VAL A 146 19.55 -10.16 -8.30
C VAL A 146 18.06 -10.38 -8.10
N GLY A 147 17.54 -9.87 -6.98
CA GLY A 147 16.12 -9.94 -6.68
C GLY A 147 15.34 -8.88 -7.43
N ASN A 148 14.38 -9.32 -8.24
CA ASN A 148 13.43 -8.44 -8.93
C ASN A 148 11.98 -8.69 -8.51
N ALA A 149 11.76 -9.44 -7.44
CA ALA A 149 10.45 -9.77 -6.94
C ALA A 149 10.27 -9.30 -5.49
N GLU A 150 9.07 -8.84 -5.17
CA GLU A 150 8.56 -8.75 -3.82
C GLU A 150 7.43 -9.74 -3.63
N TYR A 151 7.22 -10.18 -2.41
CA TYR A 151 6.20 -11.18 -2.11
C TYR A 151 5.05 -10.56 -1.35
N GLY A 152 3.90 -11.19 -1.46
CA GLY A 152 2.74 -10.82 -0.69
C GLY A 152 1.75 -11.96 -0.53
N LEU A 153 0.80 -11.75 0.33
CA LEU A 153 -0.29 -12.66 0.61
C LEU A 153 -1.61 -11.94 0.43
N LEU A 154 -2.50 -12.52 -0.37
CA LEU A 154 -3.92 -12.20 -0.32
C LEU A 154 -4.56 -13.17 0.68
N LEU A 155 -5.16 -12.64 1.74
CA LEU A 155 -5.73 -13.40 2.85
C LEU A 155 -7.21 -13.08 3.00
N PHE A 156 -8.05 -14.10 3.21
CA PHE A 156 -9.48 -13.94 3.44
C PHE A 156 -10.04 -15.12 4.27
N ARG A 157 -11.29 -14.95 4.76
CA ARG A 157 -11.92 -15.97 5.60
C ARG A 157 -12.44 -17.15 4.76
N ASP A 158 -13.72 -17.44 4.83
CA ASP A 158 -14.30 -18.59 4.13
C ASP A 158 -14.96 -18.21 2.80
N LYS A 159 -15.50 -16.99 2.69
CA LYS A 159 -16.18 -16.51 1.48
C LYS A 159 -15.23 -15.80 0.54
N LEU A 160 -15.52 -15.93 -0.75
CA LEU A 160 -14.73 -15.25 -1.79
C LEU A 160 -14.78 -13.73 -1.60
N PRO A 161 -13.63 -13.07 -1.65
CA PRO A 161 -13.55 -11.62 -1.57
C PRO A 161 -14.21 -10.97 -2.79
N LYS A 162 -14.49 -9.67 -2.64
CA LYS A 162 -14.88 -8.83 -3.76
C LYS A 162 -13.78 -8.88 -4.84
N PHE A 163 -14.19 -9.00 -6.10
CA PHE A 163 -13.27 -9.09 -7.21
C PHE A 163 -13.83 -8.36 -8.44
N ASN A 164 -13.41 -7.11 -8.63
CA ASN A 164 -13.84 -6.22 -9.70
C ASN A 164 -12.80 -6.17 -10.80
N ASN A 165 -12.91 -7.01 -11.81
CA ASN A 165 -11.99 -7.02 -12.95
C ASN A 165 -12.71 -7.33 -14.27
N ASN A 166 -13.95 -6.88 -14.42
CA ASN A 166 -14.76 -7.07 -15.65
C ASN A 166 -14.78 -8.54 -16.12
N GLY A 167 -14.88 -9.48 -15.18
CA GLY A 167 -14.88 -10.92 -15.45
C GLY A 167 -13.52 -11.50 -15.91
N LYS A 168 -12.45 -10.68 -15.98
CA LYS A 168 -11.13 -11.15 -16.39
C LYS A 168 -10.35 -11.72 -15.20
N MET A 169 -9.53 -12.73 -15.46
CA MET A 169 -8.60 -13.29 -14.49
C MET A 169 -7.39 -12.36 -14.31
N VAL A 170 -6.77 -12.42 -13.15
CA VAL A 170 -5.52 -11.73 -12.83
C VAL A 170 -4.49 -12.79 -12.44
N PHE A 171 -3.29 -12.70 -13.01
CA PHE A 171 -2.19 -13.55 -12.58
C PHE A 171 -1.75 -13.18 -11.16
N ASN A 172 -1.29 -14.17 -10.41
CA ASN A 172 -0.70 -13.93 -9.10
C ASN A 172 0.73 -13.31 -9.17
N ILE A 173 1.31 -13.26 -10.37
CA ILE A 173 2.51 -12.45 -10.67
C ILE A 173 2.02 -11.13 -11.26
N ILE A 174 2.27 -10.04 -10.54
CA ILE A 174 1.77 -8.70 -10.87
C ILE A 174 2.98 -7.81 -11.17
N ASP A 175 2.98 -7.19 -12.33
CA ASP A 175 4.04 -6.25 -12.68
C ASP A 175 3.96 -4.99 -11.83
N TRP A 176 5.12 -4.58 -11.37
CA TRP A 176 5.35 -3.39 -10.57
C TRP A 176 6.22 -2.41 -11.36
N GLU A 177 5.62 -1.32 -11.77
CA GLU A 177 6.31 -0.19 -12.37
C GLU A 177 6.53 0.89 -11.31
N LYS A 178 7.68 1.57 -11.40
CA LYS A 178 7.93 2.73 -10.54
C LYS A 178 7.02 3.88 -10.94
N ASP A 179 6.57 4.64 -9.95
CA ASP A 179 5.92 5.93 -10.22
C ASP A 179 6.93 6.89 -10.90
N LYS A 180 6.40 7.82 -11.70
CA LYS A 180 7.20 8.86 -12.35
C LYS A 180 7.52 9.95 -11.31
N THR A 181 8.66 9.83 -10.66
CA THR A 181 9.07 10.72 -9.55
C THR A 181 9.38 12.16 -9.98
N SER A 182 9.36 12.47 -11.27
CA SER A 182 9.43 13.85 -11.78
C SER A 182 8.14 14.64 -11.53
N ASP A 183 7.04 13.98 -11.25
CA ASP A 183 5.76 14.58 -10.89
C ASP A 183 5.64 14.59 -9.35
N PRO A 184 5.46 15.77 -8.71
CA PRO A 184 5.30 15.88 -7.26
C PRO A 184 4.16 15.05 -6.68
N LEU A 185 3.14 14.70 -7.47
CA LEU A 185 2.07 13.79 -7.06
C LEU A 185 2.57 12.38 -6.75
N TYR A 186 3.72 12.00 -7.33
CA TYR A 186 4.35 10.69 -7.21
C TYR A 186 5.73 10.77 -6.56
N GLU A 187 5.98 11.81 -5.77
CA GLU A 187 7.26 12.01 -5.09
C GLU A 187 7.61 10.80 -4.21
N LYS A 188 8.87 10.39 -4.25
CA LYS A 188 9.37 9.33 -3.38
C LYS A 188 9.84 9.91 -2.05
N ILE A 189 8.97 9.91 -1.06
CA ILE A 189 9.25 10.42 0.30
C ILE A 189 9.76 9.37 1.28
N HIS A 190 9.66 8.07 0.92
CA HIS A 190 10.12 6.96 1.74
C HIS A 190 10.86 5.89 0.92
N PRO A 191 11.95 5.28 1.42
CA PRO A 191 12.74 4.30 0.67
C PRO A 191 11.94 3.08 0.18
N THR A 192 11.02 2.58 0.99
CA THR A 192 10.20 1.38 0.73
C THR A 192 8.81 1.70 0.20
N GLN A 193 8.55 2.95 -0.20
CA GLN A 193 7.26 3.38 -0.72
C GLN A 193 6.77 2.50 -1.87
N LYS A 194 5.54 2.02 -1.77
CA LYS A 194 4.88 1.29 -2.84
C LYS A 194 4.32 2.26 -3.90
N PRO A 195 4.41 1.93 -5.20
CA PRO A 195 3.85 2.75 -6.26
C PRO A 195 2.34 2.96 -6.09
N ILE A 196 1.89 4.19 -6.30
CA ILE A 196 0.46 4.52 -6.24
C ILE A 196 -0.33 3.71 -7.26
N ALA A 197 0.16 3.60 -8.49
CA ALA A 197 -0.50 2.84 -9.56
C ALA A 197 -0.71 1.36 -9.21
N LEU A 198 0.26 0.71 -8.53
CA LEU A 198 0.11 -0.66 -8.04
C LEU A 198 -0.98 -0.75 -6.98
N LEU A 199 -0.96 0.17 -6.01
CA LEU A 199 -1.95 0.20 -4.94
C LEU A 199 -3.36 0.47 -5.48
N GLU A 200 -3.52 1.40 -6.42
CA GLU A 200 -4.78 1.67 -7.11
C GLU A 200 -5.33 0.43 -7.81
N LYS A 201 -4.47 -0.29 -8.54
CA LYS A 201 -4.86 -1.55 -9.20
C LYS A 201 -5.42 -2.56 -8.20
N LEU A 202 -4.72 -2.77 -7.08
CA LEU A 202 -5.15 -3.69 -6.04
C LEU A 202 -6.44 -3.22 -5.34
N ILE A 203 -6.52 -1.96 -4.96
CA ILE A 203 -7.69 -1.36 -4.31
C ILE A 203 -8.92 -1.47 -5.22
N LYS A 204 -8.78 -1.15 -6.51
CA LYS A 204 -9.88 -1.22 -7.49
C LYS A 204 -10.45 -2.63 -7.63
N ILE A 205 -9.59 -3.66 -7.61
CA ILE A 205 -10.01 -5.06 -7.71
C ILE A 205 -10.85 -5.48 -6.48
N PHE A 206 -10.44 -5.12 -5.28
CA PHE A 206 -11.00 -5.66 -4.05
C PHE A 206 -11.99 -4.76 -3.33
N THR A 207 -12.31 -3.59 -3.90
CA THR A 207 -13.24 -2.62 -3.30
C THR A 207 -14.15 -1.96 -4.34
N ASP A 208 -15.29 -1.43 -3.90
CA ASP A 208 -16.11 -0.50 -4.65
C ASP A 208 -15.87 0.94 -4.17
N GLU A 209 -16.36 1.93 -4.92
CA GLU A 209 -16.37 3.32 -4.47
C GLU A 209 -17.11 3.45 -3.13
N GLY A 210 -16.58 4.27 -2.24
CA GLY A 210 -17.10 4.46 -0.89
C GLY A 210 -16.71 3.36 0.11
N ASP A 211 -16.09 2.24 -0.32
CA ASP A 211 -15.55 1.25 0.61
C ASP A 211 -14.37 1.83 1.40
N VAL A 212 -14.11 1.21 2.54
CA VAL A 212 -13.01 1.58 3.43
C VAL A 212 -11.80 0.69 3.17
N VAL A 213 -10.64 1.32 3.02
CA VAL A 213 -9.31 0.69 2.98
C VAL A 213 -8.60 1.03 4.29
N ALA A 214 -7.89 0.07 4.89
CA ALA A 214 -7.08 0.32 6.08
C ALA A 214 -5.63 -0.11 5.85
N ASP A 215 -4.71 0.75 6.26
CA ASP A 215 -3.26 0.48 6.25
C ASP A 215 -2.69 0.73 7.65
N PRO A 216 -2.49 -0.33 8.45
CA PRO A 216 -1.98 -0.18 9.81
C PRO A 216 -0.52 0.23 9.91
N VAL A 217 0.22 0.27 8.80
CA VAL A 217 1.64 0.63 8.72
C VAL A 217 1.89 1.54 7.53
N ALA A 218 1.18 2.67 7.51
CA ALA A 218 0.98 3.51 6.33
C ALA A 218 2.26 4.12 5.72
N GLY A 219 3.34 4.22 6.48
CA GLY A 219 4.61 4.75 6.01
C GLY A 219 4.44 6.10 5.31
N SER A 220 4.68 6.11 4.01
CA SER A 220 4.54 7.31 3.17
C SER A 220 3.10 7.80 2.97
N GLY A 221 2.08 7.02 3.32
CA GLY A 221 0.68 7.36 3.04
C GLY A 221 0.22 7.08 1.60
N SER A 222 1.02 6.40 0.79
CA SER A 222 0.68 6.06 -0.60
C SER A 222 -0.64 5.29 -0.73
N THR A 223 -0.94 4.40 0.24
CA THR A 223 -2.23 3.68 0.30
C THR A 223 -3.42 4.65 0.46
N ILE A 224 -3.26 5.72 1.25
CA ILE A 224 -4.31 6.72 1.44
C ILE A 224 -4.55 7.47 0.15
N ILE A 225 -3.48 7.94 -0.52
CA ILE A 225 -3.57 8.64 -1.79
C ILE A 225 -4.24 7.76 -2.85
N ALA A 226 -3.78 6.52 -3.01
CA ALA A 226 -4.34 5.57 -3.96
C ALA A 226 -5.84 5.29 -3.71
N ALA A 227 -6.25 5.14 -2.46
CA ALA A 227 -7.65 4.94 -2.10
C ALA A 227 -8.51 6.16 -2.41
N GLU A 228 -8.03 7.35 -2.05
CA GLU A 228 -8.73 8.61 -2.31
C GLU A 228 -8.83 8.94 -3.80
N ASN A 229 -7.81 8.61 -4.62
CA ASN A 229 -7.84 8.76 -6.08
C ASN A 229 -8.99 7.94 -6.71
N LEU A 230 -9.35 6.86 -6.07
CA LEU A 230 -10.41 5.95 -6.50
C LEU A 230 -11.75 6.18 -5.79
N ASN A 231 -11.95 7.29 -5.10
CA ASN A 231 -13.14 7.58 -4.29
C ASN A 231 -13.41 6.54 -3.18
N ARG A 232 -12.36 5.93 -2.62
CA ARG A 232 -12.44 5.09 -1.42
C ARG A 232 -12.05 5.92 -0.22
N LYS A 233 -12.52 5.51 0.96
CA LYS A 233 -12.10 6.06 2.23
C LYS A 233 -10.90 5.26 2.76
N ALA A 234 -9.90 5.94 3.33
CA ALA A 234 -8.75 5.24 3.89
C ALA A 234 -8.45 5.64 5.33
N TYR A 235 -7.94 4.68 6.11
CA TYR A 235 -7.34 4.91 7.40
C TYR A 235 -5.93 4.36 7.42
N GLY A 236 -4.94 5.21 7.70
CA GLY A 236 -3.55 4.83 7.83
C GLY A 236 -3.00 5.16 9.21
N PHE A 237 -2.16 4.27 9.77
CA PHE A 237 -1.44 4.50 11.00
C PHE A 237 0.05 4.56 10.72
N GLU A 238 0.72 5.57 11.31
CA GLU A 238 2.17 5.71 11.25
C GLU A 238 2.68 6.16 12.61
N ILE A 239 3.61 5.38 13.17
CA ILE A 239 4.14 5.61 14.51
C ILE A 239 5.32 6.58 14.51
N ASP A 240 6.15 6.52 13.46
CA ASP A 240 7.32 7.39 13.35
C ASP A 240 6.90 8.83 13.05
N ARG A 241 7.35 9.76 13.90
CA ARG A 241 7.00 11.18 13.78
C ARG A 241 7.49 11.80 12.49
N GLY A 242 8.71 11.48 12.08
CA GLY A 242 9.35 12.07 10.90
C GLY A 242 8.72 11.58 9.62
N VAL A 243 8.44 10.26 9.55
CA VAL A 243 7.73 9.63 8.43
C VAL A 243 6.31 10.17 8.33
N TYR A 244 5.58 10.19 9.46
CA TYR A 244 4.23 10.73 9.52
C TYR A 244 4.14 12.18 9.00
N GLN A 245 5.07 13.05 9.41
CA GLN A 245 5.04 14.46 8.99
C GLN A 245 5.17 14.59 7.48
N LYS A 246 6.16 13.91 6.88
CA LYS A 246 6.35 13.90 5.42
C LYS A 246 5.15 13.29 4.69
N ALA A 247 4.63 12.17 5.21
CA ALA A 247 3.46 11.52 4.65
C ALA A 247 2.23 12.44 4.68
N LYS A 248 2.02 13.15 5.78
CA LYS A 248 0.93 14.10 5.94
C LYS A 248 1.03 15.24 4.92
N GLU A 249 2.20 15.85 4.78
CA GLU A 249 2.44 16.93 3.82
C GLU A 249 2.15 16.46 2.39
N TRP A 250 2.60 15.26 2.02
CA TRP A 250 2.38 14.70 0.70
C TRP A 250 0.90 14.31 0.44
N VAL A 251 0.22 13.72 1.41
CA VAL A 251 -1.22 13.42 1.33
C VAL A 251 -2.03 14.73 1.19
N ASP A 252 -1.73 15.75 1.99
CA ASP A 252 -2.43 17.03 1.95
C ASP A 252 -2.16 17.78 0.63
N TYR A 253 -0.94 17.71 0.07
CA TYR A 253 -0.61 18.21 -1.25
C TYR A 253 -1.46 17.53 -2.34
N ASN A 254 -1.50 16.19 -2.36
CA ASN A 254 -2.31 15.44 -3.32
C ASN A 254 -3.81 15.78 -3.23
N ARG A 255 -4.34 16.03 -2.02
CA ARG A 255 -5.72 16.45 -1.82
C ARG A 255 -5.99 17.82 -2.45
N LYS A 256 -5.10 18.80 -2.24
CA LYS A 256 -5.22 20.14 -2.83
C LYS A 256 -5.25 20.07 -4.35
N VAL A 257 -4.31 19.35 -4.95
CA VAL A 257 -4.25 19.20 -6.42
C VAL A 257 -5.53 18.55 -6.97
N ARG A 258 -6.05 17.51 -6.32
CA ARG A 258 -7.33 16.90 -6.73
C ARG A 258 -8.52 17.86 -6.63
N GLU A 259 -8.56 18.68 -5.60
CA GLU A 259 -9.61 19.68 -5.45
C GLU A 259 -9.53 20.73 -6.56
N GLU A 260 -8.34 21.19 -6.93
CA GLU A 260 -8.12 22.14 -8.02
C GLU A 260 -8.54 21.56 -9.37
N ILE A 261 -8.11 20.31 -9.67
CA ILE A 261 -8.52 19.61 -10.88
C ILE A 261 -10.05 19.47 -10.94
N SER A 262 -10.68 19.10 -9.83
CA SER A 262 -12.14 18.93 -9.77
C SER A 262 -12.88 20.25 -10.02
N LYS A 263 -12.37 21.37 -9.48
CA LYS A 263 -12.95 22.72 -9.73
C LYS A 263 -12.80 23.12 -11.19
N THR A 264 -11.65 22.87 -11.79
CA THR A 264 -11.37 23.21 -13.21
C THR A 264 -12.29 22.41 -14.14
N LEU A 265 -12.42 21.08 -13.92
CA LEU A 265 -13.31 20.24 -14.71
C LEU A 265 -14.79 20.65 -14.55
N PHE A 266 -15.21 21.02 -13.35
CA PHE A 266 -16.57 21.51 -13.12
C PHE A 266 -16.84 22.81 -13.87
N SER A 267 -15.91 23.78 -13.81
CA SER A 267 -16.01 25.04 -14.54
C SER A 267 -16.07 24.81 -16.05
N GLN A 268 -15.21 23.92 -16.59
CA GLN A 268 -15.23 23.56 -18.00
C GLN A 268 -16.58 22.95 -18.42
N THR A 269 -17.12 22.06 -17.61
CA THR A 269 -18.43 21.41 -17.87
C THR A 269 -19.58 22.43 -17.89
N LEU A 270 -19.49 23.49 -17.10
CA LEU A 270 -20.49 24.59 -17.12
C LEU A 270 -20.41 25.42 -18.42
N ILE A 271 -19.17 25.75 -18.83
CA ILE A 271 -18.94 26.52 -20.08
C ILE A 271 -19.43 25.69 -21.28
N ASP A 272 -19.16 24.38 -21.33
CA ASP A 272 -19.60 23.50 -22.41
C ASP A 272 -21.13 23.35 -22.46
N LYS A 273 -21.83 23.46 -21.34
CA LYS A 273 -23.29 23.47 -21.27
C LYS A 273 -23.91 24.80 -21.70
N GLU A 274 -23.25 25.90 -21.42
CA GLU A 274 -23.71 27.26 -21.81
C GLU A 274 -23.46 27.51 -23.30
N ASN A 275 -22.45 26.86 -23.92
CA ASN A 275 -22.09 27.01 -25.33
C ASN A 275 -22.08 25.65 -26.09
N PRO A 276 -23.22 25.00 -26.31
CA PRO A 276 -23.26 23.65 -26.90
C PRO A 276 -22.84 23.58 -28.37
N GLY A 277 -22.56 24.73 -29.03
CA GLY A 277 -22.18 24.81 -30.46
C GLY A 277 -20.70 25.03 -30.76
N GLN A 278 -19.85 25.36 -29.78
CA GLN A 278 -18.41 25.51 -29.98
C GLN A 278 -17.62 24.30 -29.57
N ARG A 279 -17.77 23.19 -30.32
CA ARG A 279 -16.75 22.16 -30.31
C ARG A 279 -15.52 22.68 -31.02
N CYS A 280 -14.44 22.94 -30.29
CA CYS A 280 -13.14 23.29 -30.86
C CYS A 280 -12.72 22.21 -31.88
N LEU A 281 -12.66 22.63 -33.15
CA LEU A 281 -11.91 22.00 -34.21
C LEU A 281 -10.42 22.14 -33.92
N PHE A 282 -9.85 21.22 -33.15
CA PHE A 282 -8.42 20.92 -33.21
C PHE A 282 -8.30 19.38 -33.11
N GLY A 283 -7.99 18.83 -34.31
CA GLY A 283 -7.65 17.44 -34.52
C GLY A 283 -6.30 17.04 -33.94
#